data_583661b391147a05ff4686f226b5b087
#
_entry.id   583661b391147a05ff4686f226b5b087
#
_cell.length_a   1.000
_cell.length_b   1.000
_cell.length_c   1.000
_cell.angle_alpha   90.00
_cell.angle_beta   90.00
_cell.angle_gamma   90.00
#
_symmetry.space_group_name_H-M   'P 1'
#
loop_
_entity.id
_entity.type
_entity.pdbx_description
1 polymer ?
#
loop_
_entity_poly.entity_id
_entity_poly.type
_entity_poly.pdbx_seq_one_letter_code
_entity_poly.pdbx_strand_id
1 'polypeptide(L)'
;MDPDNYSIVKQDNCPVSYNGRKEVFKVTTDNGMEIDATANHPLFTVSGWKEIGDLKPGDYIAVPAKINVFGHNPIPENDAKILAYMIGDGNCLNGNLRFSQDSSTKQFLEMKELVESYGCELKHYNCSNNPYDYSIVKKNEVHNRTVKNNVKKLLVRYNVYGHGANDKAIPKEIFMAPKKIVSLFLSRLYSTDGWASIHKDKDRKNNNIEIGYCSNSIELVRGIAHLLLRYGIHASIRK
;
A
#
# COMPACT_ATOMS: atom_id res chain seq x y z
N MET A 1 6.42 12.94 -20.93
CA MET A 1 5.96 11.88 -21.87
C MET A 1 6.54 12.21 -23.23
N ASP A 2 7.10 11.23 -23.89
CA ASP A 2 7.55 11.34 -25.26
C ASP A 2 6.31 11.21 -26.18
N PRO A 3 5.97 12.26 -26.95
CA PRO A 3 4.76 12.25 -27.79
C PRO A 3 4.84 11.28 -28.98
N ASP A 4 6.06 10.93 -29.42
CA ASP A 4 6.24 10.11 -30.62
C ASP A 4 5.98 8.62 -30.39
N ASN A 5 6.21 8.14 -29.16
CA ASN A 5 6.03 6.74 -28.78
C ASN A 5 5.17 6.53 -27.53
N TYR A 6 4.61 7.62 -27.00
CA TYR A 6 3.78 7.64 -25.76
C TYR A 6 4.47 7.05 -24.54
N SER A 7 5.80 7.05 -24.50
CA SER A 7 6.55 6.50 -23.39
C SER A 7 6.77 7.54 -22.28
N ILE A 8 6.88 7.05 -21.04
CA ILE A 8 7.32 7.86 -19.90
C ILE A 8 8.84 7.78 -19.87
N VAL A 9 9.50 8.91 -20.14
CA VAL A 9 10.95 9.02 -20.08
C VAL A 9 11.38 9.69 -18.80
N LYS A 10 12.49 9.21 -18.24
CA LYS A 10 13.15 9.86 -17.11
C LYS A 10 13.79 11.16 -17.60
N GLN A 11 13.49 12.26 -16.94
CA GLN A 11 14.22 13.51 -17.11
C GLN A 11 15.21 13.68 -15.97
N ASP A 12 16.48 13.90 -16.34
CA ASP A 12 17.51 14.31 -15.41
C ASP A 12 17.57 15.86 -15.41
N ASN A 13 17.75 16.46 -14.24
CA ASN A 13 17.87 17.92 -14.07
C ASN A 13 16.59 18.74 -14.35
N CYS A 14 15.44 18.30 -13.85
CA CYS A 14 14.26 19.19 -13.78
C CYS A 14 14.42 20.17 -12.60
N PRO A 15 14.68 21.47 -12.84
CA PRO A 15 14.75 22.45 -11.77
C PRO A 15 13.36 22.60 -11.13
N VAL A 16 13.29 22.56 -9.82
CA VAL A 16 12.10 22.90 -9.07
C VAL A 16 12.17 24.38 -8.68
N SER A 17 11.24 25.19 -9.17
CA SER A 17 11.17 26.61 -8.85
C SER A 17 9.87 26.94 -8.12
N TYR A 18 9.95 27.88 -7.18
CA TYR A 18 8.76 28.42 -6.54
C TYR A 18 8.03 29.35 -7.51
N ASN A 19 6.76 29.04 -7.81
CA ASN A 19 5.94 29.77 -8.77
C ASN A 19 4.71 30.44 -8.13
N GLY A 20 4.82 30.79 -6.85
CA GLY A 20 3.75 31.45 -6.09
C GLY A 20 2.64 30.50 -5.62
N ARG A 21 1.62 31.08 -5.01
CA ARG A 21 0.38 30.38 -4.65
C ARG A 21 -0.60 30.53 -5.80
N LYS A 22 -1.14 29.41 -6.28
CA LYS A 22 -2.13 29.35 -7.37
C LYS A 22 -3.29 28.46 -6.95
N GLU A 23 -4.45 28.74 -7.51
CA GLU A 23 -5.59 27.82 -7.43
C GLU A 23 -5.25 26.51 -8.14
N VAL A 24 -5.63 25.40 -7.53
CA VAL A 24 -5.46 24.08 -8.09
C VAL A 24 -6.81 23.39 -8.27
N PHE A 25 -6.92 22.64 -9.32
CA PHE A 25 -8.07 21.79 -9.66
C PHE A 25 -7.72 20.34 -9.35
N LYS A 26 -8.66 19.62 -8.76
CA LYS A 26 -8.58 18.19 -8.61
C LYS A 26 -9.23 17.50 -9.81
N VAL A 27 -8.46 16.80 -10.59
CA VAL A 27 -8.94 15.93 -11.67
C VAL A 27 -9.03 14.52 -11.13
N THR A 28 -10.22 13.93 -11.19
CA THR A 28 -10.48 12.54 -10.77
C THR A 28 -10.96 11.74 -11.96
N THR A 29 -10.30 10.62 -12.24
CA THR A 29 -10.72 9.68 -13.28
C THR A 29 -11.79 8.72 -12.77
N ASP A 30 -12.49 8.03 -13.64
CA ASP A 30 -13.53 7.03 -13.32
C ASP A 30 -12.99 5.84 -12.52
N ASN A 31 -11.70 5.50 -12.71
CA ASN A 31 -11.03 4.45 -11.94
C ASN A 31 -10.45 4.95 -10.59
N GLY A 32 -10.69 6.21 -10.22
CA GLY A 32 -10.31 6.80 -8.93
C GLY A 32 -8.87 7.30 -8.84
N MET A 33 -8.16 7.44 -9.97
CA MET A 33 -6.89 8.19 -9.99
C MET A 33 -7.16 9.67 -9.81
N GLU A 34 -6.32 10.36 -9.05
CA GLU A 34 -6.44 11.80 -8.79
C GLU A 34 -5.13 12.52 -9.09
N ILE A 35 -5.25 13.73 -9.62
CA ILE A 35 -4.15 14.68 -9.76
C ILE A 35 -4.63 16.07 -9.37
N ASP A 36 -3.86 16.76 -8.54
CA ASP A 36 -4.07 18.17 -8.19
C ASP A 36 -3.08 19.01 -8.99
N ALA A 37 -3.59 19.89 -9.87
CA ALA A 37 -2.76 20.75 -10.69
C ALA A 37 -3.46 22.09 -11.02
N THR A 38 -2.68 23.08 -11.47
CA THR A 38 -3.21 24.39 -11.88
C THR A 38 -4.02 24.31 -13.18
N ALA A 39 -4.92 25.29 -13.42
CA ALA A 39 -5.77 25.31 -14.60
C ALA A 39 -4.99 25.20 -15.92
N ASN A 40 -3.82 25.82 -15.98
CA ASN A 40 -2.95 25.83 -17.17
C ASN A 40 -2.04 24.57 -17.28
N HIS A 41 -2.21 23.57 -16.42
CA HIS A 41 -1.46 22.31 -16.53
C HIS A 41 -2.01 21.48 -17.68
N PRO A 42 -1.18 21.10 -18.68
CA PRO A 42 -1.65 20.33 -19.82
C PRO A 42 -1.81 18.85 -19.48
N LEU A 43 -2.94 18.27 -19.85
CA LEU A 43 -3.17 16.83 -19.89
C LEU A 43 -3.33 16.36 -21.34
N PHE A 44 -2.83 15.16 -21.62
CA PHE A 44 -2.95 14.58 -22.95
C PHE A 44 -4.32 13.91 -23.10
N THR A 45 -5.06 14.31 -24.13
CA THR A 45 -6.42 13.83 -24.46
C THR A 45 -6.42 13.13 -25.80
N VAL A 46 -7.56 12.57 -26.21
CA VAL A 46 -7.75 11.95 -27.54
C VAL A 46 -7.50 12.97 -28.67
N SER A 47 -7.75 14.26 -28.42
CA SER A 47 -7.56 15.35 -29.40
C SER A 47 -6.24 16.11 -29.24
N GLY A 48 -5.28 15.58 -28.45
CA GLY A 48 -4.01 16.22 -28.16
C GLY A 48 -3.95 16.86 -26.77
N TRP A 49 -2.97 17.73 -26.55
CA TRP A 49 -2.78 18.42 -25.28
C TRP A 49 -3.89 19.45 -25.02
N LYS A 50 -4.51 19.38 -23.85
CA LYS A 50 -5.49 20.34 -23.35
C LYS A 50 -5.14 20.80 -21.94
N GLU A 51 -5.34 22.08 -21.63
CA GLU A 51 -5.22 22.58 -20.27
C GLU A 51 -6.38 22.06 -19.38
N ILE A 52 -6.13 21.87 -18.09
CA ILE A 52 -7.15 21.39 -17.14
C ILE A 52 -8.36 22.33 -17.12
N GLY A 53 -8.14 23.65 -17.24
CA GLY A 53 -9.22 24.64 -17.28
C GLY A 53 -10.21 24.49 -18.44
N ASP A 54 -9.78 23.83 -19.52
CA ASP A 54 -10.59 23.56 -20.72
C ASP A 54 -11.25 22.17 -20.71
N LEU A 55 -10.93 21.34 -19.72
CA LEU A 55 -11.49 19.99 -19.59
C LEU A 55 -12.89 20.04 -18.99
N LYS A 56 -13.71 19.09 -19.41
CA LYS A 56 -15.06 18.87 -18.87
C LYS A 56 -15.21 17.45 -18.33
N PRO A 57 -16.09 17.24 -17.33
CA PRO A 57 -16.45 15.88 -16.92
C PRO A 57 -16.90 15.05 -18.14
N GLY A 58 -16.31 13.86 -18.27
CA GLY A 58 -16.52 12.98 -19.43
C GLY A 58 -15.45 13.06 -20.52
N ASP A 59 -14.52 14.03 -20.44
CA ASP A 59 -13.36 14.07 -21.33
C ASP A 59 -12.40 12.90 -21.03
N TYR A 60 -11.81 12.32 -22.06
CA TYR A 60 -10.83 11.23 -21.93
C TYR A 60 -9.43 11.80 -21.84
N ILE A 61 -8.70 11.41 -20.79
CA ILE A 61 -7.30 11.78 -20.57
C ILE A 61 -6.41 10.53 -20.61
N ALA A 62 -5.18 10.71 -21.08
CA ALA A 62 -4.19 9.65 -21.04
C ALA A 62 -3.69 9.43 -19.62
N VAL A 63 -3.64 8.17 -19.22
CA VAL A 63 -3.03 7.72 -17.98
C VAL A 63 -1.86 6.77 -18.25
N PRO A 64 -0.85 6.68 -17.37
CA PRO A 64 0.26 5.75 -17.59
C PRO A 64 -0.23 4.31 -17.64
N ALA A 65 0.12 3.57 -18.67
CA ALA A 65 -0.13 2.12 -18.72
C ALA A 65 0.72 1.36 -17.69
N LYS A 66 1.91 1.88 -17.39
CA LYS A 66 2.84 1.32 -16.40
C LYS A 66 3.84 2.38 -15.99
N ILE A 67 4.16 2.43 -14.70
CA ILE A 67 5.24 3.25 -14.16
C ILE A 67 6.35 2.30 -13.70
N ASN A 68 7.30 1.98 -14.57
CA ASN A 68 8.39 1.04 -14.24
C ASN A 68 9.49 1.72 -13.41
N VAL A 69 9.12 2.29 -12.26
CA VAL A 69 10.05 2.99 -11.35
C VAL A 69 10.11 2.23 -10.03
N PHE A 70 11.29 1.75 -9.70
CA PHE A 70 11.61 1.10 -8.42
C PHE A 70 12.86 1.75 -7.84
N GLY A 71 12.93 1.82 -6.52
CA GLY A 71 14.10 2.37 -5.84
C GLY A 71 15.18 1.31 -5.57
N HIS A 72 16.20 1.76 -4.86
CA HIS A 72 17.35 0.93 -4.45
C HIS A 72 17.51 0.88 -2.94
N ASN A 73 16.55 1.43 -2.18
CA ASN A 73 16.62 1.49 -0.72
C ASN A 73 16.54 0.06 -0.15
N PRO A 74 17.59 -0.43 0.52
CA PRO A 74 17.57 -1.78 1.05
C PRO A 74 16.63 -1.86 2.26
N ILE A 75 15.59 -2.64 2.12
CA ILE A 75 14.71 -3.02 3.23
C ILE A 75 14.90 -4.52 3.44
N PRO A 76 15.21 -5.00 4.66
CA PRO A 76 15.24 -6.43 4.96
C PRO A 76 13.90 -7.10 4.60
N GLU A 77 13.95 -8.29 4.01
CA GLU A 77 12.74 -9.02 3.62
C GLU A 77 11.81 -9.25 4.82
N ASN A 78 12.38 -9.57 5.99
CA ASN A 78 11.60 -9.76 7.22
C ASN A 78 10.90 -8.48 7.68
N ASP A 79 11.56 -7.31 7.55
CA ASP A 79 10.94 -6.02 7.85
C ASP A 79 9.72 -5.81 6.92
N ALA A 80 9.89 -5.99 5.61
CA ALA A 80 8.84 -5.81 4.64
C ALA A 80 7.62 -6.72 4.89
N LYS A 81 7.86 -7.98 5.28
CA LYS A 81 6.81 -8.94 5.64
C LYS A 81 6.06 -8.53 6.90
N ILE A 82 6.79 -8.19 7.98
CA ILE A 82 6.17 -7.73 9.25
C ILE A 82 5.34 -6.47 9.00
N LEU A 83 5.86 -5.51 8.23
CA LEU A 83 5.13 -4.29 7.89
C LEU A 83 3.82 -4.61 7.16
N ALA A 84 3.85 -5.49 6.17
CA ALA A 84 2.67 -5.89 5.42
C ALA A 84 1.60 -6.54 6.31
N TYR A 85 2.00 -7.51 7.13
CA TYR A 85 1.10 -8.19 8.07
C TYR A 85 0.52 -7.25 9.13
N MET A 86 1.35 -6.34 9.67
CA MET A 86 0.90 -5.39 10.68
C MET A 86 0.01 -4.27 10.12
N ILE A 87 0.19 -3.93 8.83
CA ILE A 87 -0.71 -3.00 8.14
C ILE A 87 -2.06 -3.66 7.85
N GLY A 88 -2.10 -4.93 7.45
CA GLY A 88 -3.35 -5.68 7.28
C GLY A 88 -3.97 -6.03 8.63
N ASP A 89 -3.61 -7.15 9.18
CA ASP A 89 -4.24 -7.78 10.38
C ASP A 89 -3.68 -7.28 11.72
N GLY A 90 -2.79 -6.28 11.70
CA GLY A 90 -2.18 -5.75 12.93
C GLY A 90 -2.99 -4.64 13.59
N ASN A 91 -2.89 -4.57 14.93
CA ASN A 91 -3.32 -3.42 15.73
C ASN A 91 -2.10 -2.83 16.45
N CYS A 92 -1.82 -1.56 16.15
CA CYS A 92 -0.66 -0.82 16.64
C CYS A 92 -1.04 0.36 17.56
N LEU A 93 -2.30 0.46 17.98
CA LEU A 93 -2.80 1.49 18.87
C LEU A 93 -2.59 1.12 20.35
N ASN A 94 -2.59 2.14 21.22
CA ASN A 94 -2.70 2.01 22.67
C ASN A 94 -1.62 1.15 23.37
N GLY A 95 -0.42 1.12 22.83
CA GLY A 95 0.74 0.52 23.51
C GLY A 95 0.93 -0.98 23.29
N ASN A 96 -0.13 -1.73 23.04
CA ASN A 96 -0.08 -3.17 22.82
C ASN A 96 -0.09 -3.50 21.32
N LEU A 97 0.95 -4.20 20.86
CA LEU A 97 0.95 -4.74 19.50
C LEU A 97 0.13 -6.02 19.48
N ARG A 98 -0.85 -6.10 18.59
CA ARG A 98 -1.65 -7.31 18.38
C ARG A 98 -1.63 -7.68 16.90
N PHE A 99 -1.77 -8.97 16.64
CA PHE A 99 -1.93 -9.57 15.34
C PHE A 99 -3.10 -10.53 15.40
N SER A 100 -4.06 -10.37 14.50
CA SER A 100 -5.31 -11.13 14.51
C SER A 100 -5.33 -12.07 13.31
N GLN A 101 -5.13 -13.38 13.55
CA GLN A 101 -5.12 -14.39 12.48
C GLN A 101 -5.37 -15.78 13.09
N ASP A 102 -6.00 -16.68 12.32
CA ASP A 102 -6.14 -18.09 12.70
C ASP A 102 -4.76 -18.76 12.75
N SER A 103 -4.46 -19.41 13.89
CA SER A 103 -3.18 -20.05 14.16
C SER A 103 -2.83 -21.23 13.23
N SER A 104 -3.81 -21.78 12.51
CA SER A 104 -3.63 -22.83 11.51
C SER A 104 -3.17 -22.29 10.14
N THR A 105 -3.23 -20.98 9.92
CA THR A 105 -2.90 -20.38 8.62
C THR A 105 -1.40 -20.25 8.39
N LYS A 106 -1.02 -20.28 7.11
CA LYS A 106 0.38 -20.02 6.70
C LYS A 106 0.85 -18.64 7.10
N GLN A 107 -0.05 -17.65 7.09
CA GLN A 107 0.21 -16.26 7.47
C GLN A 107 0.60 -16.17 8.96
N PHE A 108 -0.15 -16.85 9.82
CA PHE A 108 0.17 -16.92 11.24
C PHE A 108 1.52 -17.59 11.50
N LEU A 109 1.77 -18.71 10.85
CA LEU A 109 3.03 -19.46 11.01
C LEU A 109 4.24 -18.63 10.55
N GLU A 110 4.14 -17.97 9.38
CA GLU A 110 5.19 -17.07 8.90
C GLU A 110 5.39 -15.88 9.87
N MET A 111 4.30 -15.25 10.35
CA MET A 111 4.39 -14.14 11.30
C MET A 111 5.02 -14.57 12.62
N LYS A 112 4.72 -15.78 13.11
CA LYS A 112 5.35 -16.36 14.30
C LYS A 112 6.86 -16.46 14.15
N GLU A 113 7.34 -17.05 13.06
CA GLU A 113 8.78 -17.16 12.76
C GLU A 113 9.42 -15.76 12.65
N LEU A 114 8.76 -14.83 11.99
CA LEU A 114 9.23 -13.46 11.84
C LEU A 114 9.39 -12.77 13.20
N VAL A 115 8.40 -12.78 14.08
CA VAL A 115 8.49 -12.11 15.37
C VAL A 115 9.52 -12.79 16.29
N GLU A 116 9.68 -14.11 16.17
CA GLU A 116 10.72 -14.87 16.88
C GLU A 116 12.14 -14.45 16.46
N SER A 117 12.36 -14.16 15.17
CA SER A 117 13.64 -13.65 14.68
C SER A 117 14.00 -12.25 15.23
N TYR A 118 13.00 -11.51 15.75
CA TYR A 118 13.18 -10.23 16.46
C TYR A 118 13.22 -10.38 17.98
N GLY A 119 13.32 -11.60 18.51
CA GLY A 119 13.33 -11.88 19.95
C GLY A 119 11.98 -11.62 20.61
N CYS A 120 10.91 -11.74 19.85
CA CYS A 120 9.51 -11.60 20.30
C CYS A 120 8.77 -12.93 20.14
N GLU A 121 7.57 -13.03 20.67
CA GLU A 121 6.68 -14.17 20.51
C GLU A 121 5.23 -13.72 20.39
N LEU A 122 4.37 -14.54 19.74
CA LEU A 122 2.94 -14.38 19.73
C LEU A 122 2.33 -15.10 20.93
N LYS A 123 1.65 -14.36 21.80
CA LYS A 123 0.87 -14.91 22.92
C LYS A 123 -0.60 -14.62 22.73
N HIS A 124 -1.44 -15.63 22.90
CA HIS A 124 -2.89 -15.46 22.82
C HIS A 124 -3.35 -14.33 23.76
N TYR A 125 -4.19 -13.43 23.26
CA TYR A 125 -4.70 -12.29 24.01
C TYR A 125 -6.03 -12.62 24.70
N ASN A 126 -5.96 -13.12 25.92
CA ASN A 126 -7.12 -13.64 26.68
C ASN A 126 -8.15 -12.57 27.11
N CYS A 127 -7.86 -11.28 26.94
CA CYS A 127 -8.80 -10.20 27.27
C CYS A 127 -9.72 -9.81 26.10
N SER A 128 -9.61 -10.48 24.96
CA SER A 128 -10.47 -10.32 23.79
C SER A 128 -11.42 -11.54 23.69
N ASN A 129 -12.67 -11.31 23.28
CA ASN A 129 -13.58 -12.39 22.91
C ASN A 129 -13.25 -13.01 21.53
N ASN A 130 -12.20 -12.49 20.86
CA ASN A 130 -11.75 -12.99 19.58
C ASN A 130 -10.66 -14.05 19.79
N PRO A 131 -10.89 -15.33 19.42
CA PRO A 131 -9.92 -16.41 19.59
C PRO A 131 -8.68 -16.27 18.69
N TYR A 132 -8.73 -15.35 17.74
CA TYR A 132 -7.66 -15.12 16.77
C TYR A 132 -6.71 -13.97 17.15
N ASP A 133 -6.91 -13.31 18.29
CA ASP A 133 -6.07 -12.20 18.74
C ASP A 133 -4.82 -12.67 19.48
N TYR A 134 -3.65 -12.21 19.03
CA TYR A 134 -2.35 -12.51 19.64
C TYR A 134 -1.59 -11.22 19.94
N SER A 135 -1.06 -11.11 21.15
CA SER A 135 -0.13 -10.04 21.51
C SER A 135 1.29 -10.38 21.06
N ILE A 136 1.99 -9.39 20.50
CA ILE A 136 3.43 -9.49 20.19
C ILE A 136 4.21 -9.04 21.41
N VAL A 137 4.75 -9.98 22.16
CA VAL A 137 5.49 -9.75 23.40
C VAL A 137 6.94 -10.21 23.24
N LYS A 138 7.81 -9.79 24.12
CA LYS A 138 9.19 -10.28 24.16
C LYS A 138 9.25 -11.70 24.64
N LYS A 139 10.17 -12.47 24.04
CA LYS A 139 10.52 -13.81 24.48
C LYS A 139 11.43 -13.71 25.73
N ASN A 140 11.12 -14.42 26.82
CA ASN A 140 11.90 -14.51 28.06
C ASN A 140 12.00 -13.20 28.88
N GLU A 141 10.89 -12.64 29.35
CA GLU A 141 10.96 -11.54 30.30
C GLU A 141 11.06 -11.99 31.78
N VAL A 142 12.24 -11.79 32.33
CA VAL A 142 12.35 -11.20 33.69
C VAL A 142 11.86 -9.73 33.55
N HIS A 143 10.92 -9.27 34.38
CA HIS A 143 10.23 -7.95 34.32
C HIS A 143 11.18 -6.74 34.23
N ASN A 144 12.00 -6.66 33.20
CA ASN A 144 12.87 -5.52 32.96
C ASN A 144 12.19 -4.55 32.00
N ARG A 145 11.52 -3.52 32.54
CA ARG A 145 10.80 -2.46 31.86
C ARG A 145 11.66 -1.67 30.86
N THR A 146 12.99 -1.80 30.92
CA THR A 146 13.93 -1.01 30.12
C THR A 146 14.18 -1.56 28.73
N VAL A 147 13.95 -2.85 28.49
CA VAL A 147 14.22 -3.45 27.16
C VAL A 147 13.01 -3.31 26.26
N LYS A 148 13.12 -2.54 25.18
CA LYS A 148 12.04 -2.24 24.23
C LYS A 148 11.76 -3.41 23.28
N ASN A 149 10.49 -3.71 22.98
CA ASN A 149 10.07 -4.69 21.96
C ASN A 149 10.62 -4.30 20.57
N ASN A 150 11.38 -5.20 19.94
CA ASN A 150 12.06 -4.89 18.68
C ASN A 150 11.10 -4.77 17.50
N VAL A 151 9.98 -5.52 17.50
CA VAL A 151 8.92 -5.35 16.50
C VAL A 151 8.29 -3.96 16.66
N LYS A 152 8.07 -3.49 17.89
CA LYS A 152 7.60 -2.11 18.12
C LYS A 152 8.57 -1.07 17.59
N LYS A 153 9.89 -1.24 17.84
CA LYS A 153 10.92 -0.34 17.30
C LYS A 153 10.88 -0.28 15.77
N LEU A 154 10.70 -1.44 15.13
CA LEU A 154 10.56 -1.54 13.69
C LEU A 154 9.34 -0.74 13.21
N LEU A 155 8.16 -0.96 13.79
CA LEU A 155 6.94 -0.25 13.41
C LEU A 155 7.02 1.27 13.62
N VAL A 156 7.71 1.71 14.69
CA VAL A 156 8.00 3.14 14.93
C VAL A 156 8.94 3.69 13.85
N ARG A 157 10.02 2.96 13.53
CA ARG A 157 10.99 3.35 12.49
C ARG A 157 10.33 3.60 11.14
N TYR A 158 9.37 2.76 10.75
CA TYR A 158 8.66 2.86 9.47
C TYR A 158 7.33 3.62 9.56
N ASN A 159 7.08 4.32 10.65
CA ASN A 159 5.88 5.12 10.87
C ASN A 159 4.56 4.33 10.73
N VAL A 160 4.55 3.08 11.17
CA VAL A 160 3.34 2.23 11.21
C VAL A 160 2.70 2.20 12.59
N TYR A 161 3.51 2.40 13.66
CA TYR A 161 3.02 2.40 15.03
C TYR A 161 2.21 3.66 15.35
N GLY A 162 1.08 3.49 16.02
CA GLY A 162 0.21 4.59 16.46
C GLY A 162 -0.91 4.93 15.46
N HIS A 163 -0.99 4.23 14.34
CA HIS A 163 -2.03 4.42 13.34
C HIS A 163 -3.18 3.43 13.52
N GLY A 164 -4.41 3.96 13.44
CA GLY A 164 -5.64 3.17 13.43
C GLY A 164 -6.04 2.70 12.04
N ALA A 165 -7.17 1.99 11.94
CA ALA A 165 -7.64 1.42 10.68
C ALA A 165 -7.83 2.47 9.56
N ASN A 166 -8.23 3.70 9.92
CA ASN A 166 -8.47 4.78 8.96
C ASN A 166 -7.19 5.51 8.52
N ASP A 167 -6.10 5.38 9.30
CA ASP A 167 -4.86 6.14 9.11
C ASP A 167 -3.70 5.26 8.64
N LYS A 168 -3.95 3.97 8.39
CA LYS A 168 -2.94 3.05 7.84
C LYS A 168 -2.47 3.55 6.47
N ALA A 169 -1.16 3.50 6.24
CA ALA A 169 -0.56 3.87 4.97
C ALA A 169 0.64 2.96 4.68
N ILE A 170 1.04 2.89 3.42
CA ILE A 170 2.28 2.22 3.02
C ILE A 170 3.46 3.09 3.43
N PRO A 171 4.45 2.56 4.16
CA PRO A 171 5.67 3.30 4.49
C PRO A 171 6.37 3.83 3.23
N LYS A 172 6.87 5.07 3.30
CA LYS A 172 7.56 5.71 2.17
C LYS A 172 8.77 4.90 1.68
N GLU A 173 9.42 4.18 2.57
CA GLU A 173 10.56 3.32 2.27
C GLU A 173 10.19 2.19 1.31
N ILE A 174 8.96 1.66 1.38
CA ILE A 174 8.44 0.64 0.45
C ILE A 174 8.35 1.20 -0.97
N PHE A 175 7.93 2.47 -1.14
CA PHE A 175 7.90 3.10 -2.47
C PHE A 175 9.30 3.28 -3.07
N MET A 176 10.33 3.35 -2.22
CA MET A 176 11.73 3.51 -2.60
C MET A 176 12.50 2.17 -2.62
N ALA A 177 11.83 1.06 -2.38
CA ALA A 177 12.44 -0.25 -2.31
C ALA A 177 12.65 -0.89 -3.70
N PRO A 178 13.57 -1.87 -3.81
CA PRO A 178 13.72 -2.68 -5.01
C PRO A 178 12.44 -3.44 -5.37
N LYS A 179 12.27 -3.72 -6.65
CA LYS A 179 11.09 -4.42 -7.21
C LYS A 179 10.72 -5.69 -6.44
N LYS A 180 11.73 -6.52 -6.07
CA LYS A 180 11.55 -7.75 -5.30
C LYS A 180 10.88 -7.50 -3.95
N ILE A 181 11.31 -6.46 -3.24
CA ILE A 181 10.76 -6.11 -1.91
C ILE A 181 9.33 -5.58 -2.02
N VAL A 182 9.06 -4.73 -3.02
CA VAL A 182 7.69 -4.25 -3.27
C VAL A 182 6.74 -5.40 -3.58
N SER A 183 7.17 -6.36 -4.42
CA SER A 183 6.39 -7.55 -4.74
C SER A 183 6.13 -8.41 -3.50
N LEU A 184 7.16 -8.62 -2.66
CA LEU A 184 7.04 -9.36 -1.41
C LEU A 184 6.07 -8.69 -0.43
N PHE A 185 6.19 -7.38 -0.26
CA PHE A 185 5.29 -6.58 0.57
C PHE A 185 3.83 -6.70 0.10
N LEU A 186 3.56 -6.47 -1.19
CA LEU A 186 2.22 -6.60 -1.75
C LEU A 186 1.66 -8.02 -1.57
N SER A 187 2.47 -9.04 -1.82
CA SER A 187 2.05 -10.43 -1.65
C SER A 187 1.58 -10.72 -0.22
N ARG A 188 2.29 -10.21 0.81
CA ARG A 188 1.89 -10.41 2.21
C ARG A 188 0.70 -9.54 2.60
N LEU A 189 0.63 -8.32 2.08
CA LEU A 189 -0.51 -7.43 2.32
C LEU A 189 -1.81 -8.02 1.73
N TYR A 190 -1.76 -8.54 0.50
CA TYR A 190 -2.92 -9.22 -0.11
C TYR A 190 -3.31 -10.53 0.59
N SER A 191 -2.41 -11.16 1.33
CA SER A 191 -2.73 -12.35 2.11
C SER A 191 -3.49 -12.05 3.42
N THR A 192 -3.69 -10.79 3.77
CA THR A 192 -4.52 -10.33 4.89
C THR A 192 -5.94 -9.96 4.39
N ASP A 193 -6.14 -8.73 3.98
CA ASP A 193 -7.45 -8.17 3.56
C ASP A 193 -7.71 -8.28 2.05
N GLY A 194 -6.86 -9.00 1.32
CA GLY A 194 -7.05 -9.27 -0.11
C GLY A 194 -7.99 -10.44 -0.36
N TRP A 195 -8.69 -10.40 -1.49
CA TRP A 195 -9.58 -11.47 -1.90
C TRP A 195 -9.48 -11.74 -3.41
N ALA A 196 -9.87 -12.95 -3.81
CA ALA A 196 -10.01 -13.32 -5.21
C ALA A 196 -11.32 -14.10 -5.38
N SER A 197 -12.11 -13.75 -6.36
CA SER A 197 -13.35 -14.46 -6.71
C SER A 197 -13.39 -14.82 -8.19
N ILE A 198 -14.06 -15.92 -8.50
CA ILE A 198 -14.31 -16.37 -9.86
C ILE A 198 -15.80 -16.30 -10.11
N HIS A 199 -16.21 -15.34 -10.92
CA HIS A 199 -17.61 -15.23 -11.35
C HIS A 199 -17.81 -16.06 -12.62
N LYS A 200 -18.61 -17.15 -12.49
CA LYS A 200 -19.07 -17.95 -13.62
C LYS A 200 -20.29 -17.27 -14.22
N ASP A 201 -20.14 -16.65 -15.36
CA ASP A 201 -21.26 -16.14 -16.14
C ASP A 201 -21.77 -17.27 -17.03
N LYS A 202 -23.07 -17.61 -16.95
CA LYS A 202 -23.70 -18.69 -17.72
C LYS A 202 -23.68 -18.40 -19.23
N ASP A 203 -23.63 -17.14 -19.60
CA ASP A 203 -23.71 -16.66 -20.98
C ASP A 203 -22.33 -16.33 -21.61
N ARG A 204 -21.26 -16.40 -20.82
CA ARG A 204 -19.88 -16.13 -21.29
C ARG A 204 -19.01 -17.38 -21.23
N LYS A 205 -18.27 -17.62 -22.30
CA LYS A 205 -17.31 -18.74 -22.38
C LYS A 205 -16.13 -18.63 -21.40
N ASN A 206 -15.84 -17.45 -20.88
CA ASN A 206 -14.71 -17.19 -19.98
C ASN A 206 -15.18 -16.80 -18.58
N ASN A 207 -14.56 -17.39 -17.56
CA ASN A 207 -14.75 -17.00 -16.18
C ASN A 207 -14.17 -15.57 -15.97
N ASN A 208 -14.90 -14.73 -15.26
CA ASN A 208 -14.42 -13.43 -14.83
C ASN A 208 -13.71 -13.60 -13.48
N ILE A 209 -12.42 -13.30 -13.44
CA ILE A 209 -11.63 -13.34 -12.19
C ILE A 209 -11.55 -11.92 -11.67
N GLU A 210 -11.99 -11.71 -10.45
CA GLU A 210 -11.88 -10.43 -9.76
C GLU A 210 -10.93 -10.59 -8.57
N ILE A 211 -9.97 -9.67 -8.44
CA ILE A 211 -9.02 -9.61 -7.33
C ILE A 211 -9.16 -8.23 -6.69
N GLY A 212 -9.36 -8.19 -5.40
CA GLY A 212 -9.53 -6.93 -4.68
C GLY A 212 -8.78 -6.88 -3.36
N TYR A 213 -8.77 -5.71 -2.77
CA TYR A 213 -8.27 -5.42 -1.43
C TYR A 213 -9.21 -4.42 -0.75
N CYS A 214 -9.61 -4.68 0.49
CA CYS A 214 -10.50 -3.80 1.25
C CYS A 214 -9.75 -3.10 2.37
N SER A 215 -9.99 -1.80 2.55
CA SER A 215 -9.46 -1.04 3.69
C SER A 215 -10.33 0.17 3.99
N ASN A 216 -10.37 0.57 5.27
CA ASN A 216 -10.97 1.84 5.68
C ASN A 216 -10.05 3.04 5.40
N SER A 217 -8.77 2.82 5.11
CA SER A 217 -7.83 3.88 4.77
C SER A 217 -7.75 4.12 3.27
N ILE A 218 -8.18 5.29 2.83
CA ILE A 218 -8.05 5.71 1.43
C ILE A 218 -6.58 5.87 1.01
N GLU A 219 -5.71 6.29 1.94
CA GLU A 219 -4.28 6.44 1.68
C GLU A 219 -3.61 5.09 1.44
N LEU A 220 -4.01 4.05 2.19
CA LEU A 220 -3.52 2.69 1.96
C LEU A 220 -3.96 2.18 0.58
N VAL A 221 -5.24 2.35 0.24
CA VAL A 221 -5.79 1.90 -1.06
C VAL A 221 -5.13 2.62 -2.24
N ARG A 222 -4.92 3.94 -2.14
CA ARG A 222 -4.18 4.73 -3.15
C ARG A 222 -2.74 4.27 -3.28
N GLY A 223 -2.08 4.01 -2.16
CA GLY A 223 -0.71 3.48 -2.15
C GLY A 223 -0.61 2.11 -2.83
N ILE A 224 -1.56 1.20 -2.57
CA ILE A 224 -1.64 -0.11 -3.24
C ILE A 224 -1.84 0.07 -4.74
N ALA A 225 -2.80 0.89 -5.17
CA ALA A 225 -3.06 1.15 -6.59
C ALA A 225 -1.83 1.71 -7.30
N HIS A 226 -1.11 2.64 -6.66
CA HIS A 226 0.14 3.18 -7.19
C HIS A 226 1.25 2.11 -7.31
N LEU A 227 1.41 1.24 -6.31
CA LEU A 227 2.39 0.15 -6.39
C LEU A 227 2.02 -0.87 -7.46
N LEU A 228 0.74 -1.21 -7.64
CA LEU A 228 0.25 -2.09 -8.69
C LEU A 228 0.53 -1.51 -10.09
N LEU A 229 0.32 -0.20 -10.27
CA LEU A 229 0.61 0.49 -11.53
C LEU A 229 2.10 0.39 -11.92
N ARG A 230 3.02 0.26 -10.96
CA ARG A 230 4.44 0.01 -11.26
C ARG A 230 4.68 -1.35 -11.92
N TYR A 231 3.78 -2.30 -11.75
CA TYR A 231 3.79 -3.60 -12.43
C TYR A 231 2.94 -3.61 -13.70
N GLY A 232 2.24 -2.52 -14.02
CA GLY A 232 1.31 -2.42 -15.15
C GLY A 232 -0.07 -3.01 -14.83
N ILE A 233 -0.42 -3.06 -13.54
CA ILE A 233 -1.74 -3.49 -13.08
C ILE A 233 -2.55 -2.26 -12.74
N HIS A 234 -3.64 -2.03 -13.48
CA HIS A 234 -4.58 -0.96 -13.23
C HIS A 234 -5.63 -1.41 -12.20
N ALA A 235 -5.72 -0.69 -11.10
CA ALA A 235 -6.73 -0.91 -10.08
C ALA A 235 -7.80 0.20 -10.15
N SER A 236 -9.05 -0.16 -9.91
CA SER A 236 -10.14 0.80 -9.71
C SER A 236 -10.41 0.96 -8.22
N ILE A 237 -10.44 2.20 -7.74
CA ILE A 237 -10.76 2.54 -6.35
C ILE A 237 -12.26 2.82 -6.28
N ARG A 238 -12.97 2.03 -5.49
CA ARG A 238 -14.41 2.18 -5.25
C ARG A 238 -14.65 2.48 -3.76
N LYS A 239 -15.60 3.37 -3.49
CA LYS A 239 -16.08 3.71 -2.14
C LYS A 239 -17.42 3.04 -1.89
#